data_6d962a7439189ced5e93c7a08f9c5922
#
_entry.id   6d962a7439189ced5e93c7a08f9c5922
#
_cell.length_a   1.000
_cell.length_b   1.000
_cell.length_c   1.000
_cell.angle_alpha   90.00
_cell.angle_beta   90.00
_cell.angle_gamma   90.00
#
_symmetry.space_group_name_H-M   'P 1'
#
loop_
_entity.id
_entity.type
_entity.pdbx_description
1 polymer ?
#
loop_
_entity_poly.entity_id
_entity_poly.type
_entity_poly.pdbx_seq_one_letter_code
_entity_poly.pdbx_strand_id
1 'polypeptide(L)'
;MGQLSKRVQALVPTGAKRGLQALRYYASDRAALKTAKPVPLPEGFLRVYHHHIRRSGGTSVNAAFFNTGGDGFRAKEPLLASQGWMVHGGRVFVAHNKFLIERGEYFFARSHSPAHDVQLPAGTFTITVLRDPVQRVISHYNLLAEWEKKDVRHPSRAVEGPWLGASFTDFLARIPREHLFRQLYTFSPRLSVDEAQAALAKVDAVLVLEQLADGLGLLGQRLGLDLALFHEKASTPVLPVSDADRATLRDLLEPEYALLAALSGGQNLYPRPGTSRTAATAASSSR
;
A
#
# COMPACT_ATOMS: atom_id res chain seq x y z
N MET A 1 -6.02 -21.95 22.15
CA MET A 1 -7.16 -21.29 21.49
C MET A 1 -6.94 -21.38 19.98
N GLY A 2 -7.78 -22.19 19.29
CA GLY A 2 -7.65 -22.44 17.86
C GLY A 2 -7.77 -21.17 17.04
N GLN A 3 -6.95 -21.07 15.98
CA GLN A 3 -7.09 -20.01 14.99
C GLN A 3 -8.49 -20.06 14.39
N LEU A 4 -9.31 -19.06 14.66
CA LEU A 4 -10.56 -18.83 13.93
C LEU A 4 -10.27 -18.88 12.43
N SER A 5 -11.01 -19.72 11.70
CA SER A 5 -10.86 -19.87 10.25
C SER A 5 -10.81 -18.49 9.60
N LYS A 6 -9.87 -18.26 8.67
CA LYS A 6 -9.69 -16.98 7.95
C LYS A 6 -10.99 -16.47 7.29
N ARG A 7 -11.93 -17.37 6.96
CA ARG A 7 -13.29 -17.03 6.48
C ARG A 7 -14.13 -16.31 7.53
N VAL A 8 -14.05 -16.73 8.79
CA VAL A 8 -14.80 -16.10 9.89
C VAL A 8 -14.19 -14.72 10.21
N GLN A 9 -12.87 -14.55 10.08
CA GLN A 9 -12.21 -13.25 10.29
C GLN A 9 -12.63 -12.17 9.28
N ALA A 10 -12.98 -12.55 8.05
CA ALA A 10 -13.48 -11.61 7.04
C ALA A 10 -14.87 -11.05 7.39
N LEU A 11 -15.69 -11.82 8.09
CA LEU A 11 -17.05 -11.46 8.47
C LEU A 11 -17.14 -10.75 9.83
N VAL A 12 -16.03 -10.66 10.58
CA VAL A 12 -16.03 -10.01 11.91
C VAL A 12 -16.04 -8.47 11.72
N PRO A 13 -16.96 -7.75 12.37
CA PRO A 13 -16.99 -6.30 12.32
C PRO A 13 -15.66 -5.66 12.77
N THR A 14 -15.31 -4.53 12.21
CA THR A 14 -14.02 -3.83 12.46
C THR A 14 -13.76 -3.58 13.95
N GLY A 15 -14.81 -3.22 14.71
CA GLY A 15 -14.71 -3.01 16.16
C GLY A 15 -14.36 -4.30 16.92
N ALA A 16 -14.96 -5.44 16.56
CA ALA A 16 -14.65 -6.73 17.17
C ALA A 16 -13.22 -7.21 16.81
N LYS A 17 -12.75 -6.96 15.59
CA LYS A 17 -11.35 -7.24 15.19
C LYS A 17 -10.38 -6.44 16.05
N ARG A 18 -10.65 -5.16 16.29
CA ARG A 18 -9.83 -4.28 17.13
C ARG A 18 -9.77 -4.81 18.59
N GLY A 19 -10.90 -5.23 19.14
CA GLY A 19 -10.96 -5.85 20.47
C GLY A 19 -10.12 -7.11 20.58
N LEU A 20 -10.20 -8.02 19.60
CA LEU A 20 -9.39 -9.23 19.54
C LEU A 20 -7.89 -8.93 19.39
N GLN A 21 -7.52 -7.94 18.59
CA GLN A 21 -6.13 -7.47 18.44
C GLN A 21 -5.60 -6.91 19.77
N ALA A 22 -6.41 -6.12 20.48
CA ALA A 22 -6.06 -5.60 21.80
C ALA A 22 -5.85 -6.71 22.83
N LEU A 23 -6.77 -7.67 22.91
CA LEU A 23 -6.64 -8.84 23.82
C LEU A 23 -5.36 -9.62 23.56
N ARG A 24 -5.07 -9.91 22.29
CA ARG A 24 -3.82 -10.60 21.90
C ARG A 24 -2.59 -9.79 22.31
N TYR A 25 -2.59 -8.48 22.06
CA TYR A 25 -1.49 -7.61 22.45
C TYR A 25 -1.18 -7.71 23.95
N TYR A 26 -2.20 -7.53 24.80
CA TYR A 26 -1.99 -7.56 26.25
C TYR A 26 -1.64 -8.95 26.78
N ALA A 27 -2.12 -10.02 26.13
CA ALA A 27 -1.87 -11.39 26.55
C ALA A 27 -0.48 -11.92 26.14
N SER A 28 0.03 -11.55 24.97
CA SER A 28 1.23 -12.19 24.42
C SER A 28 2.21 -11.25 23.68
N ASP A 29 1.71 -10.25 22.94
CA ASP A 29 2.54 -9.56 21.97
C ASP A 29 3.39 -8.43 22.60
N ARG A 30 2.91 -7.83 23.69
CA ARG A 30 3.53 -6.67 24.35
C ARG A 30 4.99 -6.88 24.76
N ALA A 31 5.29 -8.04 25.32
CA ALA A 31 6.66 -8.36 25.78
C ALA A 31 7.62 -8.45 24.60
N ALA A 32 7.20 -9.14 23.52
CA ALA A 32 8.02 -9.32 22.32
C ALA A 32 8.25 -7.98 21.57
N LEU A 33 7.23 -7.12 21.48
CA LEU A 33 7.35 -5.80 20.85
C LEU A 33 8.34 -4.88 21.55
N LYS A 34 8.45 -4.99 22.89
CA LYS A 34 9.43 -4.22 23.69
C LYS A 34 10.90 -4.61 23.45
N THR A 35 11.17 -5.74 22.80
CA THR A 35 12.55 -6.14 22.43
C THR A 35 13.10 -5.33 21.27
N ALA A 36 12.26 -4.66 20.51
CA ALA A 36 12.69 -3.84 19.38
C ALA A 36 13.25 -2.50 19.86
N LYS A 37 14.28 -2.04 19.16
CA LYS A 37 14.89 -0.74 19.41
C LYS A 37 14.22 0.34 18.58
N PRO A 38 13.94 1.53 19.14
CA PRO A 38 13.53 2.67 18.34
C PRO A 38 14.58 2.97 17.26
N VAL A 39 14.14 3.26 16.05
CA VAL A 39 15.00 3.73 14.95
C VAL A 39 14.74 5.22 14.80
N PRO A 40 15.69 6.09 15.15
CA PRO A 40 15.51 7.52 14.95
C PRO A 40 15.42 7.79 13.44
N LEU A 41 14.42 8.56 13.05
CA LEU A 41 14.26 9.07 11.70
C LEU A 41 14.56 10.57 11.69
N PRO A 42 15.05 11.15 10.59
CA PRO A 42 15.23 12.59 10.44
C PRO A 42 13.96 13.39 10.73
N GLU A 43 14.09 14.70 10.89
CA GLU A 43 12.99 15.66 11.07
C GLU A 43 12.09 15.36 12.29
N GLY A 44 12.56 14.55 13.26
CA GLY A 44 11.80 14.20 14.47
C GLY A 44 10.72 13.14 14.26
N PHE A 45 10.70 12.47 13.11
CA PHE A 45 9.81 11.34 12.89
C PHE A 45 10.21 10.12 13.72
N LEU A 46 9.22 9.39 14.19
CA LEU A 46 9.41 8.23 15.06
C LEU A 46 9.09 6.90 14.34
N ARG A 47 8.34 6.97 13.25
CA ARG A 47 7.80 5.80 12.51
C ARG A 47 7.34 6.18 11.12
N VAL A 48 7.14 5.17 10.27
CA VAL A 48 6.58 5.35 8.92
C VAL A 48 5.28 4.57 8.79
N TYR A 49 4.26 5.19 8.20
CA TYR A 49 3.00 4.54 7.86
C TYR A 49 2.71 4.63 6.36
N HIS A 50 2.42 3.48 5.75
CA HIS A 50 2.08 3.39 4.35
C HIS A 50 0.56 3.22 4.15
N HIS A 51 -0.11 4.26 3.65
CA HIS A 51 -1.46 4.14 3.10
C HIS A 51 -1.40 3.27 1.85
N HIS A 52 -1.51 1.97 2.02
CA HIS A 52 -1.26 0.99 0.96
C HIS A 52 -2.48 0.82 0.06
N ILE A 53 -2.51 1.56 -1.04
CA ILE A 53 -3.52 1.41 -2.09
C ILE A 53 -3.26 0.10 -2.85
N ARG A 54 -4.30 -0.73 -2.96
CA ARG A 54 -4.20 -2.02 -3.65
C ARG A 54 -3.90 -1.82 -5.13
N ARG A 55 -2.97 -2.63 -5.66
CA ARG A 55 -2.53 -2.63 -7.08
C ARG A 55 -1.76 -1.39 -7.53
N SER A 56 -1.22 -0.62 -6.61
CA SER A 56 -0.39 0.56 -6.88
C SER A 56 1.09 0.35 -6.47
N GLY A 57 1.65 -0.86 -6.57
CA GLY A 57 3.06 -1.11 -6.28
C GLY A 57 3.44 -1.15 -4.80
N GLY A 58 2.46 -1.15 -3.91
CA GLY A 58 2.71 -1.13 -2.46
C GLY A 58 3.52 -2.30 -1.95
N THR A 59 3.52 -3.46 -2.60
CA THR A 59 4.36 -4.60 -2.23
C THR A 59 5.84 -4.26 -2.35
N SER A 60 6.26 -3.56 -3.42
CA SER A 60 7.65 -3.13 -3.60
C SER A 60 8.09 -2.13 -2.53
N VAL A 61 7.22 -1.17 -2.15
CA VAL A 61 7.48 -0.25 -1.03
C VAL A 61 7.60 -1.01 0.29
N ASN A 62 6.68 -1.92 0.56
CA ASN A 62 6.70 -2.73 1.78
C ASN A 62 7.99 -3.56 1.88
N ALA A 63 8.44 -4.14 0.76
CA ALA A 63 9.68 -4.89 0.69
C ALA A 63 10.90 -3.99 0.92
N ALA A 64 10.94 -2.80 0.30
CA ALA A 64 12.04 -1.84 0.50
C ALA A 64 12.21 -1.47 1.99
N PHE A 65 11.12 -1.13 2.68
CA PHE A 65 11.18 -0.85 4.11
C PHE A 65 11.51 -2.09 4.95
N PHE A 66 10.91 -3.25 4.63
CA PHE A 66 11.17 -4.49 5.38
C PHE A 66 12.64 -4.91 5.31
N ASN A 67 13.24 -4.81 4.12
CA ASN A 67 14.63 -5.20 3.90
C ASN A 67 15.64 -4.25 4.57
N THR A 68 15.21 -3.08 5.07
CA THR A 68 16.08 -2.27 5.96
C THR A 68 16.40 -2.98 7.28
N GLY A 69 15.65 -3.99 7.67
CA GLY A 69 15.93 -4.89 8.79
C GLY A 69 16.76 -6.13 8.40
N GLY A 70 17.12 -6.26 7.14
CA GLY A 70 17.76 -7.44 6.53
C GLY A 70 16.85 -8.11 5.52
N ASP A 71 17.43 -9.00 4.70
CA ASP A 71 16.70 -9.68 3.64
C ASP A 71 15.60 -10.62 4.15
N GLY A 72 14.76 -11.07 3.25
CA GLY A 72 13.79 -12.13 3.51
C GLY A 72 12.33 -11.74 3.43
N PHE A 73 11.98 -10.60 2.82
CA PHE A 73 10.61 -10.14 2.67
C PHE A 73 9.67 -11.22 2.12
N ARG A 74 10.03 -11.88 1.00
CA ARG A 74 9.16 -12.89 0.37
C ARG A 74 8.81 -14.06 1.29
N ALA A 75 9.77 -14.52 2.07
CA ALA A 75 9.57 -15.66 2.98
C ALA A 75 8.75 -15.26 4.22
N LYS A 76 8.90 -14.02 4.71
CA LYS A 76 8.32 -13.56 5.96
C LYS A 76 7.01 -12.80 5.78
N GLU A 77 6.73 -12.26 4.59
CA GLU A 77 5.52 -11.49 4.31
C GLU A 77 4.21 -12.25 4.62
N PRO A 78 4.03 -13.53 4.24
CA PRO A 78 2.82 -14.27 4.59
C PRO A 78 2.62 -14.40 6.10
N LEU A 79 3.71 -14.52 6.86
CA LEU A 79 3.67 -14.59 8.32
C LEU A 79 3.29 -13.22 8.91
N LEU A 80 3.95 -12.14 8.45
CA LEU A 80 3.62 -10.77 8.86
C LEU A 80 2.14 -10.46 8.59
N ALA A 81 1.64 -10.77 7.39
CA ALA A 81 0.24 -10.55 7.02
C ALA A 81 -0.74 -11.37 7.89
N SER A 82 -0.36 -12.58 8.29
CA SER A 82 -1.22 -13.45 9.10
C SER A 82 -1.21 -13.10 10.59
N GLN A 83 -0.06 -12.71 11.13
CA GLN A 83 0.11 -12.35 12.55
C GLN A 83 -0.27 -10.90 12.83
N GLY A 84 -0.15 -10.03 11.83
CA GLY A 84 -0.42 -8.60 11.93
C GLY A 84 0.79 -7.79 12.40
N TRP A 85 1.87 -8.43 12.85
CA TRP A 85 3.13 -7.78 13.23
C TRP A 85 4.29 -8.78 13.32
N MET A 86 5.52 -8.28 13.25
CA MET A 86 6.73 -9.04 13.58
C MET A 86 7.92 -8.11 13.91
N VAL A 87 8.91 -8.66 14.60
CA VAL A 87 10.24 -8.04 14.75
C VAL A 87 11.16 -8.64 13.70
N HIS A 88 11.84 -7.78 12.94
CA HIS A 88 12.84 -8.17 11.94
C HIS A 88 13.98 -7.16 11.94
N GLY A 89 15.23 -7.64 12.05
CA GLY A 89 16.40 -6.77 12.16
C GLY A 89 16.33 -5.76 13.33
N GLY A 90 15.71 -6.15 14.45
CA GLY A 90 15.50 -5.28 15.60
C GLY A 90 14.41 -4.22 15.43
N ARG A 91 13.66 -4.22 14.31
CA ARG A 91 12.60 -3.26 13.99
C ARG A 91 11.23 -3.92 14.02
N VAL A 92 10.21 -3.18 14.47
CA VAL A 92 8.81 -3.66 14.43
C VAL A 92 8.17 -3.32 13.11
N PHE A 93 7.62 -4.33 12.45
CA PHE A 93 6.81 -4.20 11.22
C PHE A 93 5.37 -4.61 11.53
N VAL A 94 4.40 -3.80 11.08
CA VAL A 94 2.97 -4.03 11.31
C VAL A 94 2.22 -4.08 9.98
N ALA A 95 1.34 -5.08 9.83
CA ALA A 95 0.48 -5.23 8.65
C ALA A 95 -0.97 -5.45 9.06
N HIS A 96 -1.87 -4.57 8.61
CA HIS A 96 -3.34 -4.69 8.81
C HIS A 96 -3.81 -4.80 10.27
N ASN A 97 -2.95 -4.53 11.25
CA ASN A 97 -3.30 -4.50 12.66
C ASN A 97 -3.59 -3.06 13.09
N LYS A 98 -4.85 -2.64 12.98
CA LYS A 98 -5.28 -1.27 13.27
C LYS A 98 -4.95 -0.85 14.70
N PHE A 99 -5.07 -1.78 15.67
CA PHE A 99 -4.76 -1.49 17.07
C PHE A 99 -3.29 -1.08 17.26
N LEU A 100 -2.34 -1.82 16.69
CA LEU A 100 -0.91 -1.49 16.80
C LEU A 100 -0.54 -0.25 15.97
N ILE A 101 -1.19 -0.05 14.82
CA ILE A 101 -1.00 1.16 14.00
C ILE A 101 -1.37 2.40 14.80
N GLU A 102 -2.54 2.43 15.42
CA GLU A 102 -3.01 3.58 16.21
C GLU A 102 -2.24 3.78 17.52
N ARG A 103 -1.57 2.75 18.04
CA ARG A 103 -0.64 2.88 19.17
C ARG A 103 0.72 3.44 18.78
N GLY A 104 1.12 3.29 17.52
CA GLY A 104 2.42 3.78 17.05
C GLY A 104 3.62 2.97 17.53
N GLU A 105 3.46 1.74 17.97
CA GLU A 105 4.53 0.87 18.45
C GLU A 105 5.16 0.08 17.28
N TYR A 106 5.67 0.80 16.25
CA TYR A 106 6.29 0.21 15.07
C TYR A 106 7.35 1.14 14.47
N PHE A 107 8.23 0.55 13.68
CA PHE A 107 9.11 1.28 12.76
C PHE A 107 8.39 1.57 11.44
N PHE A 108 7.80 0.52 10.84
CA PHE A 108 7.03 0.62 9.60
C PHE A 108 5.71 -0.12 9.72
N ALA A 109 4.63 0.54 9.33
CA ALA A 109 3.31 -0.09 9.28
C ALA A 109 2.61 0.18 7.95
N ARG A 110 1.69 -0.73 7.59
CA ARG A 110 0.85 -0.60 6.40
C ARG A 110 -0.54 -1.16 6.62
N SER A 111 -1.52 -0.59 5.94
CA SER A 111 -2.83 -1.21 5.80
C SER A 111 -3.52 -0.78 4.51
N HIS A 112 -4.58 -1.51 4.14
CA HIS A 112 -5.50 -1.12 3.08
C HIS A 112 -6.68 -0.27 3.60
N SER A 113 -6.67 0.11 4.87
CA SER A 113 -7.68 0.99 5.43
C SER A 113 -7.59 2.37 4.79
N PRO A 114 -8.71 3.00 4.44
CA PRO A 114 -8.73 4.38 4.02
C PRO A 114 -8.12 5.32 5.08
N ALA A 115 -7.58 6.45 4.65
CA ALA A 115 -6.94 7.41 5.54
C ALA A 115 -7.90 7.97 6.60
N HIS A 116 -9.17 8.12 6.23
CA HIS A 116 -10.23 8.58 7.13
C HIS A 116 -10.64 7.56 8.21
N ASP A 117 -10.21 6.29 8.08
CA ASP A 117 -10.50 5.23 9.05
C ASP A 117 -9.36 4.96 10.03
N VAL A 118 -8.22 5.63 9.90
CA VAL A 118 -7.02 5.36 10.71
C VAL A 118 -6.57 6.62 11.42
N GLN A 119 -6.42 6.54 12.74
CA GLN A 119 -5.84 7.60 13.56
C GLN A 119 -4.35 7.33 13.77
N LEU A 120 -3.52 8.15 13.16
CA LEU A 120 -2.07 8.00 13.27
C LEU A 120 -1.52 8.86 14.43
N PRO A 121 -0.64 8.32 15.28
CA PRO A 121 0.00 9.09 16.33
C PRO A 121 0.92 10.18 15.76
N ALA A 122 1.12 11.25 16.53
CA ALA A 122 2.08 12.30 16.20
C ALA A 122 3.49 11.73 15.94
N GLY A 123 4.25 12.37 15.06
CA GLY A 123 5.57 11.91 14.64
C GLY A 123 5.53 10.70 13.70
N THR A 124 4.40 10.43 13.05
CA THR A 124 4.29 9.41 11.99
C THR A 124 4.55 10.05 10.64
N PHE A 125 5.60 9.60 9.94
CA PHE A 125 5.82 9.92 8.54
C PHE A 125 4.89 9.09 7.66
N THR A 126 4.09 9.72 6.84
CA THR A 126 3.06 9.07 6.01
C THR A 126 3.49 8.98 4.56
N ILE A 127 3.28 7.81 3.95
CA ILE A 127 3.56 7.60 2.53
C ILE A 127 2.36 6.95 1.83
N THR A 128 2.25 7.20 0.53
CA THR A 128 1.33 6.47 -0.35
C THR A 128 1.94 6.31 -1.75
N VAL A 129 1.42 5.37 -2.52
CA VAL A 129 1.78 5.19 -3.93
C VAL A 129 0.53 5.30 -4.78
N LEU A 130 0.57 6.17 -5.76
CA LEU A 130 -0.44 6.30 -6.80
C LEU A 130 0.03 5.62 -8.08
N ARG A 131 -0.90 5.30 -8.95
CA ARG A 131 -0.67 4.62 -10.22
C ARG A 131 -1.63 5.15 -11.27
N ASP A 132 -1.29 4.98 -12.56
CA ASP A 132 -2.27 5.15 -13.64
C ASP A 132 -3.58 4.40 -13.30
N PRO A 133 -4.73 5.10 -13.25
CA PRO A 133 -5.99 4.54 -12.78
C PRO A 133 -6.47 3.33 -13.60
N VAL A 134 -6.36 3.40 -14.92
CA VAL A 134 -6.73 2.31 -15.83
C VAL A 134 -5.88 1.08 -15.58
N GLN A 135 -4.56 1.26 -15.47
CA GLN A 135 -3.64 0.15 -15.20
C GLN A 135 -3.88 -0.47 -13.82
N ARG A 136 -4.26 0.34 -12.82
CA ARG A 136 -4.62 -0.15 -11.49
C ARG A 136 -5.85 -1.07 -11.52
N VAL A 137 -6.92 -0.64 -12.20
CA VAL A 137 -8.17 -1.41 -12.31
C VAL A 137 -7.95 -2.70 -13.10
N ILE A 138 -7.27 -2.63 -14.25
CA ILE A 138 -6.92 -3.82 -15.06
C ILE A 138 -6.05 -4.78 -14.24
N SER A 139 -5.10 -4.26 -13.46
CA SER A 139 -4.28 -5.10 -12.57
C SER A 139 -5.12 -5.79 -11.49
N HIS A 140 -6.23 -5.18 -11.02
CA HIS A 140 -7.14 -5.80 -10.07
C HIS A 140 -7.96 -6.91 -10.75
N TYR A 141 -8.51 -6.66 -11.94
CA TYR A 141 -9.21 -7.65 -12.75
C TYR A 141 -8.34 -8.89 -12.99
N ASN A 142 -7.09 -8.68 -13.42
CA ASN A 142 -6.15 -9.78 -13.65
C ASN A 142 -5.79 -10.55 -12.37
N LEU A 143 -5.73 -9.88 -11.21
CA LEU A 143 -5.54 -10.56 -9.92
C LEU A 143 -6.69 -11.52 -9.61
N LEU A 144 -7.94 -11.10 -9.83
CA LEU A 144 -9.11 -11.95 -9.60
C LEU A 144 -9.12 -13.14 -10.55
N ALA A 145 -8.79 -12.91 -11.83
CA ALA A 145 -8.66 -13.96 -12.83
C ALA A 145 -7.54 -14.97 -12.48
N GLU A 146 -6.41 -14.48 -11.95
CA GLU A 146 -5.34 -15.34 -11.47
C GLU A 146 -5.77 -16.20 -10.27
N TRP A 147 -6.50 -15.61 -9.32
CA TRP A 147 -7.04 -16.35 -8.18
C TRP A 147 -8.01 -17.45 -8.60
N GLU A 148 -8.85 -17.15 -9.58
CA GLU A 148 -9.79 -18.15 -10.15
C GLU A 148 -9.03 -19.26 -10.86
N LYS A 149 -8.12 -18.92 -11.78
CA LYS A 149 -7.35 -19.88 -12.60
C LYS A 149 -6.48 -20.80 -11.74
N LYS A 150 -5.86 -20.28 -10.66
CA LYS A 150 -4.93 -21.02 -9.79
C LYS A 150 -5.57 -21.57 -8.52
N ASP A 151 -6.87 -21.43 -8.34
CA ASP A 151 -7.60 -21.75 -7.10
C ASP A 151 -6.91 -21.20 -5.83
N VAL A 152 -6.46 -19.94 -5.91
CA VAL A 152 -5.70 -19.32 -4.81
C VAL A 152 -6.58 -19.18 -3.58
N ARG A 153 -6.13 -19.72 -2.46
CA ARG A 153 -6.80 -19.57 -1.16
C ARG A 153 -6.41 -18.24 -0.50
N HIS A 154 -7.05 -17.15 -0.93
CA HIS A 154 -6.85 -15.82 -0.36
C HIS A 154 -8.08 -15.39 0.47
N PRO A 155 -7.91 -14.74 1.65
CA PRO A 155 -9.05 -14.30 2.47
C PRO A 155 -10.04 -13.40 1.73
N SER A 156 -9.54 -12.51 0.87
CA SER A 156 -10.39 -11.60 0.08
C SER A 156 -11.12 -12.30 -1.07
N ARG A 157 -10.72 -13.51 -1.49
CA ARG A 157 -11.35 -14.19 -2.65
C ARG A 157 -12.84 -14.44 -2.43
N ALA A 158 -13.26 -14.73 -1.20
CA ALA A 158 -14.67 -14.95 -0.91
C ALA A 158 -15.54 -13.68 -1.15
N VAL A 159 -14.96 -12.50 -0.99
CA VAL A 159 -15.64 -11.21 -1.16
C VAL A 159 -15.44 -10.66 -2.57
N GLU A 160 -14.23 -10.70 -3.08
CA GLU A 160 -13.83 -10.02 -4.33
C GLU A 160 -13.95 -10.94 -5.57
N GLY A 161 -13.84 -12.27 -5.39
CA GLY A 161 -13.96 -13.23 -6.49
C GLY A 161 -15.25 -13.09 -7.31
N PRO A 162 -16.42 -12.90 -6.68
CA PRO A 162 -17.69 -12.69 -7.39
C PRO A 162 -17.71 -11.46 -8.32
N TRP A 163 -16.79 -10.50 -8.14
CA TRP A 163 -16.73 -9.31 -9.02
C TRP A 163 -16.19 -9.66 -10.42
N LEU A 164 -15.40 -10.72 -10.56
CA LEU A 164 -14.74 -11.07 -11.83
C LEU A 164 -15.74 -11.15 -13.00
N GLY A 165 -16.90 -11.80 -12.79
CA GLY A 165 -17.88 -12.01 -13.86
C GLY A 165 -17.36 -12.87 -15.01
N ALA A 166 -18.09 -12.87 -16.12
CA ALA A 166 -17.72 -13.59 -17.34
C ALA A 166 -16.89 -12.72 -18.33
N SER A 167 -16.90 -11.41 -18.15
CA SER A 167 -16.23 -10.44 -19.02
C SER A 167 -15.68 -9.26 -18.22
N PHE A 168 -14.87 -8.41 -18.88
CA PHE A 168 -14.41 -7.16 -18.26
C PHE A 168 -15.57 -6.19 -17.98
N THR A 169 -16.57 -6.14 -18.87
CA THR A 169 -17.80 -5.36 -18.66
C THR A 169 -18.57 -5.84 -17.44
N ASP A 170 -18.70 -7.17 -17.26
CA ASP A 170 -19.33 -7.73 -16.04
C ASP A 170 -18.55 -7.35 -14.77
N PHE A 171 -17.21 -7.39 -14.84
CA PHE A 171 -16.36 -6.94 -13.73
C PHE A 171 -16.63 -5.48 -13.38
N LEU A 172 -16.69 -4.59 -14.38
CA LEU A 172 -16.99 -3.17 -14.14
C LEU A 172 -18.37 -2.94 -13.55
N ALA A 173 -19.36 -3.76 -13.91
CA ALA A 173 -20.71 -3.69 -13.35
C ALA A 173 -20.81 -4.21 -11.91
N ARG A 174 -19.89 -5.07 -11.48
CA ARG A 174 -19.92 -5.75 -10.16
C ARG A 174 -18.94 -5.18 -9.15
N ILE A 175 -17.85 -4.57 -9.58
CA ILE A 175 -16.87 -3.99 -8.66
C ILE A 175 -17.49 -2.82 -7.88
N PRO A 176 -17.43 -2.81 -6.53
CA PRO A 176 -17.94 -1.68 -5.74
C PRO A 176 -17.19 -0.38 -6.06
N ARG A 177 -17.89 0.75 -6.02
CA ARG A 177 -17.34 2.07 -6.36
C ARG A 177 -16.09 2.42 -5.56
N GLU A 178 -16.04 2.09 -4.28
CA GLU A 178 -14.88 2.31 -3.41
C GLU A 178 -13.65 1.47 -3.81
N HIS A 179 -13.85 0.39 -4.56
CA HIS A 179 -12.76 -0.41 -5.12
C HIS A 179 -12.40 0.03 -6.55
N LEU A 180 -13.38 0.48 -7.32
CA LEU A 180 -13.15 1.05 -8.65
C LEU A 180 -12.35 2.36 -8.54
N PHE A 181 -12.78 3.28 -7.66
CA PHE A 181 -12.14 4.57 -7.38
C PHE A 181 -11.23 4.49 -6.15
N ARG A 182 -10.40 3.48 -6.05
CA ARG A 182 -9.67 3.17 -4.81
C ARG A 182 -8.68 4.24 -4.39
N GLN A 183 -8.09 4.96 -5.32
CA GLN A 183 -7.15 6.04 -5.02
C GLN A 183 -7.88 7.24 -4.42
N LEU A 184 -9.01 7.62 -4.99
CA LEU A 184 -9.89 8.64 -4.41
C LEU A 184 -10.45 8.20 -3.06
N TYR A 185 -11.03 6.99 -2.98
CA TYR A 185 -11.67 6.49 -1.76
C TYR A 185 -10.71 6.39 -0.58
N THR A 186 -9.44 6.12 -0.85
CA THR A 186 -8.43 6.07 0.23
C THR A 186 -8.34 7.40 0.97
N PHE A 187 -8.57 8.54 0.31
CA PHE A 187 -8.43 9.88 0.86
C PHE A 187 -9.73 10.67 0.96
N SER A 188 -10.82 10.22 0.33
CA SER A 188 -12.15 10.83 0.43
C SER A 188 -13.24 9.76 0.52
N PRO A 189 -14.01 9.68 1.62
CA PRO A 189 -15.14 8.75 1.74
C PRO A 189 -16.27 9.06 0.75
N ARG A 190 -16.33 10.29 0.24
CA ARG A 190 -17.33 10.74 -0.73
C ARG A 190 -16.87 10.67 -2.18
N LEU A 191 -15.66 10.17 -2.45
CA LEU A 191 -15.04 10.15 -3.78
C LEU A 191 -14.89 11.56 -4.39
N SER A 192 -14.69 12.58 -3.57
CA SER A 192 -14.46 13.96 -3.99
C SER A 192 -12.99 14.18 -4.31
N VAL A 193 -12.70 14.75 -5.48
CA VAL A 193 -11.33 15.10 -5.90
C VAL A 193 -10.73 16.13 -4.95
N ASP A 194 -11.46 17.17 -4.60
CA ASP A 194 -10.98 18.26 -3.72
C ASP A 194 -10.64 17.74 -2.31
N GLU A 195 -11.49 16.86 -1.75
CA GLU A 195 -11.22 16.24 -0.45
C GLU A 195 -9.97 15.35 -0.49
N ALA A 196 -9.88 14.53 -1.53
CA ALA A 196 -8.73 13.63 -1.70
C ALA A 196 -7.45 14.43 -1.90
N GLN A 197 -7.48 15.51 -2.67
CA GLN A 197 -6.36 16.42 -2.85
C GLN A 197 -5.94 17.08 -1.53
N ALA A 198 -6.90 17.61 -0.77
CA ALA A 198 -6.63 18.22 0.54
C ALA A 198 -6.06 17.21 1.56
N ALA A 199 -6.50 15.95 1.50
CA ALA A 199 -5.97 14.88 2.34
C ALA A 199 -4.56 14.44 1.90
N LEU A 200 -4.32 14.30 0.59
CA LEU A 200 -3.00 13.97 0.03
C LEU A 200 -1.96 15.07 0.27
N ALA A 201 -2.36 16.34 0.30
CA ALA A 201 -1.45 17.44 0.66
C ALA A 201 -0.88 17.31 2.08
N LYS A 202 -1.50 16.53 2.96
CA LYS A 202 -1.03 16.24 4.32
C LYS A 202 -0.18 14.95 4.41
N VAL A 203 -0.07 14.19 3.33
CA VAL A 203 0.80 13.02 3.26
C VAL A 203 2.24 13.48 3.03
N ASP A 204 3.20 12.99 3.82
CA ASP A 204 4.59 13.46 3.79
C ASP A 204 5.32 13.08 2.49
N ALA A 205 4.95 11.94 1.87
CA ALA A 205 5.48 11.53 0.58
C ALA A 205 4.44 10.79 -0.27
N VAL A 206 4.17 11.30 -1.46
CA VAL A 206 3.34 10.66 -2.50
C VAL A 206 4.27 10.15 -3.59
N LEU A 207 4.30 8.84 -3.79
CA LEU A 207 5.09 8.17 -4.83
C LEU A 207 4.19 7.87 -6.03
N VAL A 208 4.78 7.76 -7.21
CA VAL A 208 4.11 7.31 -8.43
C VAL A 208 4.73 6.00 -8.88
N LEU A 209 3.91 4.97 -9.12
CA LEU A 209 4.41 3.62 -9.45
C LEU A 209 5.32 3.62 -10.67
N GLU A 210 4.98 4.39 -11.67
CA GLU A 210 5.71 4.50 -12.94
C GLU A 210 7.14 5.06 -12.76
N GLN A 211 7.42 5.69 -11.62
CA GLN A 211 8.72 6.28 -11.25
C GLN A 211 9.18 5.79 -9.86
N LEU A 212 8.73 4.62 -9.45
CA LEU A 212 8.90 4.13 -8.07
C LEU A 212 10.37 3.98 -7.64
N ALA A 213 11.26 3.61 -8.56
CA ALA A 213 12.69 3.46 -8.25
C ALA A 213 13.32 4.80 -7.82
N ASP A 214 13.09 5.85 -8.60
CA ASP A 214 13.58 7.19 -8.30
C ASP A 214 12.93 7.75 -7.03
N GLY A 215 11.60 7.54 -6.91
CA GLY A 215 10.83 7.94 -5.73
C GLY A 215 11.36 7.31 -4.44
N LEU A 216 11.66 6.00 -4.45
CA LEU A 216 12.25 5.29 -3.30
C LEU A 216 13.65 5.79 -2.98
N GLY A 217 14.48 6.04 -3.99
CA GLY A 217 15.82 6.61 -3.79
C GLY A 217 15.80 7.97 -3.09
N LEU A 218 14.92 8.89 -3.53
CA LEU A 218 14.74 10.19 -2.91
C LEU A 218 14.14 10.10 -1.50
N LEU A 219 13.16 9.22 -1.33
CA LEU A 219 12.55 8.96 -0.02
C LEU A 219 13.57 8.38 0.96
N GLY A 220 14.42 7.45 0.49
CA GLY A 220 15.51 6.88 1.28
C GLY A 220 16.50 7.94 1.74
N GLN A 221 16.91 8.86 0.86
CA GLN A 221 17.77 9.99 1.23
C GLN A 221 17.12 10.87 2.31
N ARG A 222 15.83 11.21 2.17
CA ARG A 222 15.10 12.02 3.16
C ARG A 222 15.02 11.33 4.53
N LEU A 223 14.79 10.02 4.55
CA LEU A 223 14.62 9.26 5.78
C LEU A 223 15.94 8.69 6.36
N GLY A 224 17.07 8.89 5.69
CA GLY A 224 18.35 8.28 6.08
C GLY A 224 18.32 6.76 6.01
N LEU A 225 17.56 6.18 5.05
CA LEU A 225 17.37 4.74 4.88
C LEU A 225 17.85 4.30 3.49
N ASP A 226 18.41 3.10 3.40
CA ASP A 226 18.65 2.46 2.10
C ASP A 226 17.38 1.77 1.62
N LEU A 227 16.63 2.43 0.73
CA LEU A 227 15.37 1.95 0.18
C LEU A 227 15.58 1.51 -1.28
N ALA A 228 16.08 0.30 -1.46
CA ALA A 228 16.23 -0.29 -2.78
C ALA A 228 14.89 -0.79 -3.34
N LEU A 229 14.67 -0.59 -4.65
CA LEU A 229 13.52 -1.14 -5.34
C LEU A 229 13.59 -2.67 -5.34
N PHE A 230 12.61 -3.29 -4.75
CA PHE A 230 12.43 -4.73 -4.80
C PHE A 230 11.57 -5.10 -6.01
N HIS A 231 12.19 -5.72 -7.01
CA HIS A 231 11.47 -6.19 -8.19
C HIS A 231 10.66 -7.46 -7.87
N GLU A 232 9.38 -7.30 -7.59
CA GLU A 232 8.46 -8.42 -7.79
C GLU A 232 8.13 -8.54 -9.27
N LYS A 233 8.06 -9.79 -9.76
CA LYS A 233 7.65 -10.06 -11.13
C LYS A 233 6.31 -9.37 -11.39
N ALA A 234 6.25 -8.53 -12.41
CA ALA A 234 4.98 -8.00 -12.90
C ALA A 234 4.02 -9.18 -13.13
N SER A 235 2.79 -9.06 -12.63
CA SER A 235 1.76 -10.07 -12.90
C SER A 235 1.55 -10.16 -14.41
N THR A 236 1.74 -11.34 -14.97
CA THR A 236 1.43 -11.58 -16.38
C THR A 236 -0.08 -11.36 -16.58
N PRO A 237 -0.53 -10.59 -17.58
CA PRO A 237 -1.95 -10.46 -17.86
C PRO A 237 -2.57 -11.85 -18.08
N VAL A 238 -3.63 -12.17 -17.36
CA VAL A 238 -4.33 -13.45 -17.45
C VAL A 238 -5.45 -13.37 -18.48
N LEU A 239 -6.12 -12.22 -18.53
CA LEU A 239 -7.23 -11.95 -19.45
C LEU A 239 -6.95 -10.67 -20.25
N PRO A 240 -7.21 -10.67 -21.55
CA PRO A 240 -7.10 -9.47 -22.37
C PRO A 240 -8.20 -8.46 -22.02
N VAL A 241 -7.88 -7.18 -22.15
CA VAL A 241 -8.83 -6.07 -22.09
C VAL A 241 -8.73 -5.32 -23.41
N SER A 242 -9.86 -5.18 -24.11
CA SER A 242 -9.90 -4.53 -25.42
C SER A 242 -9.58 -3.02 -25.30
N ASP A 243 -9.20 -2.40 -26.43
CA ASP A 243 -8.97 -0.95 -26.46
C ASP A 243 -10.26 -0.17 -26.24
N ALA A 244 -11.40 -0.68 -26.69
CA ALA A 244 -12.72 -0.10 -26.41
C ALA A 244 -13.04 -0.12 -24.91
N ASP A 245 -12.79 -1.25 -24.22
CA ASP A 245 -12.96 -1.35 -22.76
C ASP A 245 -12.01 -0.41 -22.01
N ARG A 246 -10.78 -0.27 -22.50
CA ARG A 246 -9.80 0.68 -21.91
C ARG A 246 -10.25 2.13 -22.06
N ALA A 247 -10.80 2.51 -23.21
CA ALA A 247 -11.34 3.84 -23.47
C ALA A 247 -12.53 4.11 -22.53
N THR A 248 -13.50 3.19 -22.47
CA THR A 248 -14.66 3.30 -21.56
C THR A 248 -14.21 3.42 -20.09
N LEU A 249 -13.24 2.60 -19.67
CA LEU A 249 -12.70 2.66 -18.32
C LEU A 249 -11.99 3.98 -18.05
N ARG A 250 -11.27 4.54 -19.03
CA ARG A 250 -10.60 5.83 -18.89
C ARG A 250 -11.58 6.97 -18.64
N ASP A 251 -12.66 7.00 -19.41
CA ASP A 251 -13.72 8.00 -19.24
C ASP A 251 -14.38 7.87 -17.87
N LEU A 252 -14.66 6.64 -17.44
CA LEU A 252 -15.21 6.37 -16.11
C LEU A 252 -14.30 6.83 -14.98
N LEU A 253 -12.98 6.71 -15.14
CA LEU A 253 -11.97 7.05 -14.13
C LEU A 253 -11.47 8.50 -14.24
N GLU A 254 -12.14 9.36 -15.01
CA GLU A 254 -11.79 10.78 -15.13
C GLU A 254 -11.51 11.43 -13.76
N PRO A 255 -12.31 11.22 -12.68
CA PRO A 255 -12.03 11.81 -11.37
C PRO A 255 -10.70 11.38 -10.75
N GLU A 256 -10.23 10.13 -10.97
CA GLU A 256 -8.91 9.70 -10.51
C GLU A 256 -7.78 10.34 -11.34
N TYR A 257 -8.00 10.58 -12.64
CA TYR A 257 -7.06 11.33 -13.47
C TYR A 257 -6.99 12.81 -13.07
N ALA A 258 -8.13 13.44 -12.74
CA ALA A 258 -8.16 14.79 -12.22
C ALA A 258 -7.36 14.91 -10.90
N LEU A 259 -7.48 13.90 -10.01
CA LEU A 259 -6.67 13.84 -8.79
C LEU A 259 -5.16 13.78 -9.10
N LEU A 260 -4.73 12.92 -10.04
CA LEU A 260 -3.32 12.81 -10.42
C LEU A 260 -2.80 14.11 -11.05
N ALA A 261 -3.59 14.75 -11.91
CA ALA A 261 -3.24 16.02 -12.55
C ALA A 261 -3.05 17.13 -11.51
N ALA A 262 -3.93 17.19 -10.49
CA ALA A 262 -3.84 18.18 -9.42
C ALA A 262 -2.58 18.03 -8.55
N LEU A 263 -1.95 16.85 -8.52
CA LEU A 263 -0.74 16.58 -7.73
C LEU A 263 0.56 16.94 -8.47
N SER A 264 0.53 17.18 -9.78
CA SER A 264 1.74 17.39 -10.59
C SER A 264 2.59 18.61 -10.20
N GLY A 265 2.09 19.51 -9.34
CA GLY A 265 2.84 20.62 -8.74
C GLY A 265 3.14 20.47 -7.23
N GLY A 266 2.77 19.35 -6.61
CA GLY A 266 2.85 19.15 -5.16
C GLY A 266 4.29 19.01 -4.63
N GLN A 267 4.59 19.68 -3.50
CA GLN A 267 5.92 19.60 -2.85
C GLN A 267 6.22 18.21 -2.25
N ASN A 268 5.21 17.42 -1.97
CA ASN A 268 5.31 16.07 -1.40
C ASN A 268 5.33 14.96 -2.46
N LEU A 269 5.32 15.29 -3.75
CA LEU A 269 5.44 14.32 -4.85
C LEU A 269 6.89 13.85 -5.01
N TYR A 270 7.10 12.53 -5.19
CA TYR A 270 8.39 11.89 -5.38
C TYR A 270 8.39 10.99 -6.62
N PRO A 271 9.29 11.19 -7.61
CA PRO A 271 10.19 12.35 -7.70
C PRO A 271 9.43 13.66 -7.96
N ARG A 272 10.01 14.76 -7.54
CA ARG A 272 9.48 16.08 -7.90
C ARG A 272 9.63 16.32 -9.40
N PRO A 273 8.70 17.00 -10.06
CA PRO A 273 8.86 17.39 -11.46
C PRO A 273 10.21 18.12 -11.65
N GLY A 274 11.03 17.64 -12.59
CA GLY A 274 12.35 18.22 -12.89
C GLY A 274 13.55 17.64 -12.11
N THR A 275 13.37 16.68 -11.19
CA THR A 275 14.46 16.04 -10.42
C THR A 275 14.89 14.66 -10.96
N SER A 276 14.65 14.34 -12.21
CA SER A 276 15.08 13.08 -12.82
C SER A 276 16.61 12.93 -12.82
N ARG A 277 17.12 11.80 -12.35
CA ARG A 277 18.57 11.47 -12.16
C ARG A 277 19.38 11.24 -13.43
N THR A 278 18.99 11.72 -14.59
CA THR A 278 19.71 11.48 -15.87
C THR A 278 21.02 12.28 -16.04
N ALA A 279 21.58 12.90 -14.97
CA ALA A 279 22.78 13.74 -15.08
C ALA A 279 24.02 13.27 -14.28
N ALA A 280 24.06 12.04 -13.75
CA ALA A 280 25.18 11.66 -12.85
C ALA A 280 26.05 10.49 -13.31
N THR A 281 26.06 10.11 -14.60
CA THR A 281 26.90 8.99 -15.08
C THR A 281 27.94 9.39 -16.15
N ALA A 282 28.28 10.65 -16.28
CA ALA A 282 29.25 11.13 -17.29
C ALA A 282 30.54 11.76 -16.73
N ALA A 283 30.92 11.51 -15.48
CA ALA A 283 32.08 12.16 -14.87
C ALA A 283 33.07 11.22 -14.15
N SER A 284 33.18 9.93 -14.54
CA SER A 284 34.23 9.08 -13.98
C SER A 284 34.90 8.15 -15.01
N SER A 285 35.24 8.70 -16.18
CA SER A 285 36.17 8.01 -17.10
C SER A 285 37.14 8.99 -17.73
N SER A 286 37.99 9.60 -16.90
CA SER A 286 39.26 10.19 -17.35
C SER A 286 40.12 10.52 -16.13
N ARG A 287 40.86 9.54 -15.64
CA ARG A 287 42.26 9.65 -15.17
C ARG A 287 42.83 8.26 -14.94
#